data_ead52a83ba3a81e62adf202da45174c6
#
_entry.id   ead52a83ba3a81e62adf202da45174c6
#
_cell.length_a   1.000
_cell.length_b   1.000
_cell.length_c   1.000
_cell.angle_alpha   90.00
_cell.angle_beta   90.00
_cell.angle_gamma   90.00
#
_symmetry.space_group_name_H-M   'P 1'
#
loop_
_entity.id
_entity.type
_entity.pdbx_description
1 polymer ?
#
loop_
_entity_poly.entity_id
_entity_poly.type
_entity_poly.pdbx_seq_one_letter_code
_entity_poly.pdbx_strand_id
1 'polypeptide(L)'
;MCDNPLMVVTENTSRGYNINTFGQHIRLGFDGKFSESRVVRNPQHTVGEMMNEAQQRANNAYATPLPIGQSRYFVSTMGLPGQEQVLSVAREESFAEGKQPTVDSLKQALIAKYGEPSQENDSGANSNLYWEYDPSGAKITKGSPRLQICRIDVGSDAATSLSTACGVTVGAGIQGASNNPGLARSFAVTTQNGAQAIAVLKSTEDALKLAADARKAKELNDASKNARAPKL
;
A
#
# COMPACT_ATOMS: atom_id res chain seq x y z
N MET A 1 -0.04 2.06 -17.71
CA MET A 1 -0.50 3.06 -16.71
C MET A 1 -0.23 4.50 -17.17
N CYS A 2 0.94 4.80 -17.70
CA CYS A 2 1.34 6.18 -18.03
C CYS A 2 0.58 6.83 -19.18
N ASP A 3 -0.13 6.07 -20.00
CA ASP A 3 -0.80 6.58 -21.22
C ASP A 3 -2.29 6.88 -21.02
N ASN A 4 -2.82 6.75 -19.79
CA ASN A 4 -4.21 7.08 -19.53
C ASN A 4 -4.33 8.55 -19.06
N PRO A 5 -4.89 9.46 -19.89
CA PRO A 5 -4.97 10.89 -19.55
C PRO A 5 -5.85 11.20 -18.34
N LEU A 6 -6.63 10.22 -17.86
CA LEU A 6 -7.46 10.35 -16.67
C LEU A 6 -6.74 9.91 -15.39
N MET A 7 -5.51 9.39 -15.50
CA MET A 7 -4.72 8.94 -14.38
C MET A 7 -3.64 9.97 -14.02
N VAL A 8 -3.70 10.48 -12.80
CA VAL A 8 -2.64 11.32 -12.23
C VAL A 8 -1.75 10.44 -11.37
N VAL A 9 -0.45 10.42 -11.68
CA VAL A 9 0.56 9.67 -10.93
C VAL A 9 1.52 10.66 -10.28
N THR A 10 1.73 10.52 -8.96
CA THR A 10 2.67 11.33 -8.19
C THR A 10 3.67 10.44 -7.48
N GLU A 11 4.93 10.87 -7.41
CA GLU A 11 5.93 10.19 -6.60
C GLU A 11 5.61 10.37 -5.12
N ASN A 12 5.76 9.30 -4.35
CA ASN A 12 5.58 9.32 -2.90
C ASN A 12 6.93 9.11 -2.22
N THR A 13 7.29 10.05 -1.34
CA THR A 13 8.54 10.04 -0.57
C THR A 13 8.31 9.85 0.93
N SER A 14 7.05 9.77 1.36
CA SER A 14 6.67 9.74 2.78
C SER A 14 5.93 8.49 3.21
N ARG A 15 5.48 7.67 2.25
CA ARG A 15 4.76 6.42 2.51
C ARG A 15 5.59 5.23 2.07
N GLY A 16 5.34 4.09 2.68
CA GLY A 16 6.00 2.85 2.36
C GLY A 16 6.90 2.39 3.51
N TYR A 17 7.95 1.71 3.17
CA TYR A 17 8.85 1.11 4.15
C TYR A 17 9.90 2.11 4.62
N ASN A 18 10.14 2.15 5.93
CA ASN A 18 11.18 2.99 6.52
C ASN A 18 12.53 2.30 6.43
N ILE A 19 13.53 3.02 5.91
CA ILE A 19 14.94 2.61 5.93
C ILE A 19 15.82 3.81 6.28
N ASN A 20 17.05 3.52 6.72
CA ASN A 20 18.05 4.56 6.88
C ASN A 20 18.64 4.94 5.52
N THR A 21 18.39 6.16 5.05
CA THR A 21 18.86 6.63 3.74
C THR A 21 20.27 7.23 3.79
N PHE A 22 20.84 7.44 4.97
CA PHE A 22 22.13 8.11 5.17
C PHE A 22 22.25 9.45 4.42
N GLY A 23 21.14 10.18 4.35
CA GLY A 23 21.03 11.46 3.66
C GLY A 23 20.95 11.39 2.12
N GLN A 24 20.72 10.21 1.56
CA GLN A 24 20.50 10.05 0.13
C GLN A 24 19.00 10.07 -0.19
N HIS A 25 18.63 10.61 -1.35
CA HIS A 25 17.25 10.60 -1.82
C HIS A 25 16.97 9.26 -2.52
N ILE A 26 15.91 8.58 -2.08
CA ILE A 26 15.39 7.37 -2.71
C ILE A 26 13.88 7.51 -2.90
N ARG A 27 13.36 6.80 -3.90
CA ARG A 27 11.94 6.75 -4.19
C ARG A 27 11.30 5.64 -3.39
N LEU A 28 10.25 5.96 -2.61
CA LEU A 28 9.55 5.00 -1.75
C LEU A 28 8.27 4.44 -2.39
N GLY A 29 7.73 5.09 -3.41
CA GLY A 29 6.55 4.63 -4.09
C GLY A 29 5.88 5.66 -4.98
N PHE A 30 4.69 5.30 -5.46
CA PHE A 30 3.84 6.12 -6.32
C PHE A 30 2.40 6.06 -5.85
N ASP A 31 1.75 7.22 -5.86
CA ASP A 31 0.31 7.34 -5.75
C ASP A 31 -0.29 7.56 -7.14
N GLY A 32 -1.29 6.78 -7.50
CA GLY A 32 -2.06 6.95 -8.72
C GLY A 32 -3.54 7.19 -8.40
N LYS A 33 -4.14 8.21 -8.98
CA LYS A 33 -5.58 8.50 -8.86
C LYS A 33 -6.22 8.45 -10.23
N PHE A 34 -7.34 7.74 -10.30
CA PHE A 34 -8.14 7.62 -11.50
C PHE A 34 -9.59 7.99 -11.19
N SER A 35 -10.20 8.82 -12.05
CA SER A 35 -11.61 9.21 -11.93
C SER A 35 -12.35 8.78 -13.20
N GLU A 36 -13.29 7.86 -13.09
CA GLU A 36 -14.06 7.34 -14.22
C GLU A 36 -15.11 8.28 -14.79
N SER A 37 -15.40 9.37 -14.14
CA SER A 37 -16.44 10.30 -14.62
C SER A 37 -16.26 11.69 -14.08
N ARG A 38 -16.73 12.66 -14.84
CA ARG A 38 -17.06 13.98 -14.33
C ARG A 38 -17.79 13.80 -13.00
N VAL A 39 -17.18 14.27 -11.93
CA VAL A 39 -17.79 14.30 -10.61
C VAL A 39 -19.13 14.99 -10.77
N VAL A 40 -20.19 14.22 -10.85
CA VAL A 40 -21.53 14.77 -10.54
C VAL A 40 -21.40 15.04 -9.05
N ARG A 41 -21.17 16.29 -8.70
CA ARG A 41 -21.26 16.75 -7.32
C ARG A 41 -22.64 16.31 -6.85
N ASN A 42 -22.71 15.25 -6.07
CA ASN A 42 -23.92 14.90 -5.38
C ASN A 42 -24.12 15.97 -4.30
N PRO A 43 -25.08 16.90 -4.44
CA PRO A 43 -25.24 18.00 -3.51
C PRO A 43 -25.84 17.58 -2.16
N GLN A 44 -26.06 16.29 -1.94
CA GLN A 44 -26.72 15.78 -0.75
C GLN A 44 -25.82 14.78 0.00
N HIS A 45 -24.70 15.27 0.52
CA HIS A 45 -24.15 14.63 1.71
C HIS A 45 -25.11 14.92 2.87
N THR A 46 -25.68 13.87 3.43
CA THR A 46 -26.44 14.01 4.67
C THR A 46 -25.49 14.46 5.78
N VAL A 47 -25.98 15.18 6.78
CA VAL A 47 -25.19 15.63 7.93
C VAL A 47 -24.49 14.43 8.60
N GLY A 48 -25.12 13.23 8.60
CA GLY A 48 -24.54 12.00 9.11
C GLY A 48 -23.33 11.48 8.31
N GLU A 49 -23.34 11.63 6.98
CA GLU A 49 -22.19 11.25 6.14
C GLU A 49 -21.02 12.20 6.33
N MET A 50 -21.29 13.51 6.45
CA MET A 50 -20.26 14.51 6.76
C MET A 50 -19.65 14.31 8.15
N MET A 51 -20.45 13.93 9.14
CA MET A 51 -19.96 13.60 10.49
C MET A 51 -19.13 12.30 10.51
N ASN A 52 -19.56 11.27 9.78
CA ASN A 52 -18.79 10.02 9.63
C ASN A 52 -17.45 10.25 8.92
N GLU A 53 -17.43 11.06 7.87
CA GLU A 53 -16.19 11.44 7.18
C GLU A 53 -15.26 12.26 8.10
N ALA A 54 -15.81 13.20 8.87
CA ALA A 54 -15.05 14.00 9.82
C ALA A 54 -14.48 13.12 10.96
N GLN A 55 -15.25 12.14 11.44
CA GLN A 55 -14.82 11.23 12.48
C GLN A 55 -13.79 10.21 11.98
N GLN A 56 -13.92 9.73 10.76
CA GLN A 56 -12.92 8.90 10.11
C GLN A 56 -11.60 9.67 9.86
N ARG A 57 -11.68 10.95 9.49
CA ARG A 57 -10.52 11.84 9.38
C ARG A 57 -9.85 12.09 10.73
N ALA A 58 -10.62 12.21 11.80
CA ALA A 58 -10.09 12.42 13.15
C ALA A 58 -9.42 11.16 13.73
N ASN A 59 -9.97 9.97 13.40
CA ASN A 59 -9.45 8.68 13.88
C ASN A 59 -8.28 8.15 13.02
N ASN A 60 -8.19 8.60 11.76
CA ASN A 60 -7.13 8.22 10.81
C ASN A 60 -6.52 9.49 10.21
N ALA A 61 -5.61 10.12 10.94
CA ALA A 61 -4.96 11.38 10.52
C ALA A 61 -4.23 11.30 9.16
N TYR A 62 -4.10 10.11 8.59
CA TYR A 62 -3.39 9.83 7.34
C TYR A 62 -4.27 9.31 6.20
N ALA A 63 -5.49 8.85 6.48
CA ALA A 63 -6.37 8.29 5.44
C ALA A 63 -7.33 9.38 4.92
N THR A 64 -7.05 9.91 3.76
CA THR A 64 -8.03 10.74 3.03
C THR A 64 -9.07 9.80 2.41
N PRO A 65 -10.37 9.89 2.77
CA PRO A 65 -11.40 9.07 2.16
C PRO A 65 -11.37 9.20 0.63
N LEU A 66 -11.51 8.07 -0.05
CA LEU A 66 -11.57 8.08 -1.50
C LEU A 66 -12.91 8.68 -1.95
N PRO A 67 -12.95 9.74 -2.77
CA PRO A 67 -14.18 10.29 -3.28
C PRO A 67 -14.99 9.25 -4.06
N ILE A 68 -16.32 9.38 -4.01
CA ILE A 68 -17.26 8.48 -4.68
C ILE A 68 -16.97 8.43 -6.19
N GLY A 69 -16.95 7.22 -6.76
CA GLY A 69 -16.70 6.98 -8.18
C GLY A 69 -15.23 7.13 -8.60
N GLN A 70 -14.31 7.13 -7.66
CA GLN A 70 -12.87 7.18 -7.92
C GLN A 70 -12.16 5.88 -7.56
N SER A 71 -11.04 5.65 -8.22
CA SER A 71 -10.07 4.62 -7.87
C SER A 71 -8.75 5.26 -7.48
N ARG A 72 -8.07 4.67 -6.50
CA ARG A 72 -6.73 5.06 -6.06
C ARG A 72 -5.82 3.85 -6.09
N TYR A 73 -4.59 4.07 -6.51
CA TYR A 73 -3.53 3.06 -6.49
C TYR A 73 -2.38 3.58 -5.66
N PHE A 74 -1.78 2.70 -4.91
CA PHE A 74 -0.52 2.94 -4.24
C PHE A 74 0.45 1.82 -4.60
N VAL A 75 1.64 2.18 -5.06
CA VAL A 75 2.72 1.24 -5.37
C VAL A 75 3.89 1.59 -4.50
N SER A 76 4.26 0.70 -3.60
CA SER A 76 5.47 0.85 -2.79
C SER A 76 6.67 0.27 -3.54
N THR A 77 7.75 1.02 -3.58
CA THR A 77 9.00 0.63 -4.22
C THR A 77 10.16 0.79 -3.25
N MET A 78 11.23 0.06 -3.51
CA MET A 78 12.51 0.19 -2.81
C MET A 78 13.65 -0.19 -3.75
N GLY A 79 14.77 0.48 -3.60
CA GLY A 79 15.98 0.27 -4.41
C GLY A 79 16.80 1.54 -4.55
N LEU A 80 17.99 1.39 -5.09
CA LEU A 80 18.78 2.54 -5.56
C LEU A 80 18.08 3.17 -6.77
N PRO A 81 18.31 4.48 -7.05
CA PRO A 81 17.76 5.14 -8.22
C PRO A 81 18.01 4.36 -9.52
N GLY A 82 16.93 4.01 -10.24
CA GLY A 82 16.96 3.21 -11.47
C GLY A 82 17.03 1.69 -11.26
N GLN A 83 17.01 1.21 -10.02
CA GLN A 83 16.99 -0.21 -9.64
C GLN A 83 15.84 -0.54 -8.68
N GLU A 84 14.84 0.32 -8.65
CA GLU A 84 13.71 0.17 -7.75
C GLU A 84 12.89 -1.08 -8.09
N GLN A 85 12.53 -1.83 -7.07
CA GLN A 85 11.65 -2.99 -7.14
C GLN A 85 10.32 -2.67 -6.47
N VAL A 86 9.23 -3.18 -7.03
CA VAL A 86 7.89 -3.09 -6.44
C VAL A 86 7.81 -4.08 -5.28
N LEU A 87 7.44 -3.59 -4.11
CA LEU A 87 7.30 -4.39 -2.89
C LEU A 87 5.83 -4.67 -2.56
N SER A 88 4.97 -3.69 -2.78
CA SER A 88 3.53 -3.85 -2.59
C SER A 88 2.73 -3.02 -3.59
N VAL A 89 1.51 -3.45 -3.85
CA VAL A 89 0.54 -2.72 -4.66
C VAL A 89 -0.79 -2.75 -3.93
N ALA A 90 -1.39 -1.58 -3.75
CA ALA A 90 -2.75 -1.45 -3.25
C ALA A 90 -3.62 -0.76 -4.29
N ARG A 91 -4.89 -1.19 -4.37
CA ARG A 91 -5.93 -0.56 -5.15
C ARG A 91 -7.15 -0.36 -4.27
N GLU A 92 -7.74 0.80 -4.34
CA GLU A 92 -9.01 1.12 -3.71
C GLU A 92 -9.96 1.66 -4.76
N GLU A 93 -11.24 1.38 -4.57
CA GLU A 93 -12.31 1.88 -5.42
C GLU A 93 -13.54 2.21 -4.58
N SER A 94 -14.15 3.35 -4.85
CA SER A 94 -15.40 3.79 -4.26
C SER A 94 -16.47 3.89 -5.34
N PHE A 95 -17.60 3.23 -5.15
CA PHE A 95 -18.65 3.12 -6.15
C PHE A 95 -19.67 4.24 -6.02
N ALA A 96 -20.07 4.80 -7.17
CA ALA A 96 -21.17 5.74 -7.23
C ALA A 96 -22.51 5.04 -6.95
N GLU A 97 -23.46 5.76 -6.39
CA GLU A 97 -24.81 5.26 -6.18
C GLU A 97 -25.44 4.82 -7.51
N GLY A 98 -26.12 3.68 -7.50
CA GLY A 98 -26.66 3.04 -8.70
C GLY A 98 -25.63 2.32 -9.60
N LYS A 99 -24.33 2.38 -9.28
CA LYS A 99 -23.25 1.62 -9.95
C LYS A 99 -22.55 0.62 -9.04
N GLN A 100 -23.10 0.41 -7.87
CA GLN A 100 -22.54 -0.47 -6.87
C GLN A 100 -22.70 -1.94 -7.28
N PRO A 101 -21.63 -2.73 -7.32
CA PRO A 101 -21.74 -4.19 -7.43
C PRO A 101 -22.29 -4.76 -6.13
N THR A 102 -22.79 -5.99 -6.17
CA THR A 102 -23.13 -6.70 -4.94
C THR A 102 -21.85 -7.16 -4.22
N VAL A 103 -21.89 -7.24 -2.91
CA VAL A 103 -20.79 -7.79 -2.09
C VAL A 103 -20.43 -9.20 -2.56
N ASP A 104 -21.45 -10.04 -2.83
CA ASP A 104 -21.24 -11.41 -3.31
C ASP A 104 -20.59 -11.47 -4.68
N SER A 105 -20.95 -10.60 -5.61
CA SER A 105 -20.32 -10.57 -6.93
C SER A 105 -18.85 -10.18 -6.86
N LEU A 106 -18.48 -9.26 -5.95
CA LEU A 106 -17.07 -8.92 -5.70
C LEU A 106 -16.30 -10.08 -5.06
N LYS A 107 -16.89 -10.76 -4.05
CA LYS A 107 -16.29 -11.95 -3.46
C LYS A 107 -16.03 -13.02 -4.51
N GLN A 108 -17.03 -13.35 -5.33
CA GLN A 108 -16.90 -14.34 -6.39
C GLN A 108 -15.81 -13.95 -7.41
N ALA A 109 -15.74 -12.68 -7.82
CA ALA A 109 -14.70 -12.19 -8.73
C ALA A 109 -13.30 -12.32 -8.12
N LEU A 110 -13.15 -12.02 -6.83
CA LEU A 110 -11.89 -12.19 -6.11
C LEU A 110 -11.50 -13.67 -5.99
N ILE A 111 -12.44 -14.56 -5.65
CA ILE A 111 -12.22 -16.00 -5.58
C ILE A 111 -11.88 -16.57 -6.97
N ALA A 112 -12.57 -16.14 -8.02
CA ALA A 112 -12.26 -16.55 -9.38
C ALA A 112 -10.84 -16.15 -9.81
N LYS A 113 -10.35 -15.00 -9.32
CA LYS A 113 -9.02 -14.48 -9.64
C LYS A 113 -7.90 -15.10 -8.82
N TYR A 114 -8.10 -15.27 -7.51
CA TYR A 114 -7.04 -15.67 -6.57
C TYR A 114 -7.21 -17.09 -6.00
N GLY A 115 -8.30 -17.78 -6.36
CA GLY A 115 -8.69 -19.07 -5.77
C GLY A 115 -9.37 -18.89 -4.42
N GLU A 116 -9.59 -20.01 -3.72
CA GLU A 116 -10.17 -19.97 -2.36
C GLU A 116 -9.27 -19.20 -1.39
N PRO A 117 -9.80 -18.32 -0.54
CA PRO A 117 -9.00 -17.60 0.44
C PRO A 117 -8.41 -18.51 1.52
N SER A 118 -7.31 -18.12 2.13
CA SER A 118 -6.76 -18.75 3.34
C SER A 118 -7.64 -18.47 4.54
N GLN A 119 -8.24 -17.29 4.56
CA GLN A 119 -9.16 -16.85 5.61
C GLN A 119 -10.17 -15.84 5.05
N GLU A 120 -11.39 -15.94 5.53
CA GLU A 120 -12.47 -14.97 5.30
C GLU A 120 -13.04 -14.54 6.66
N ASN A 121 -13.26 -13.24 6.83
CA ASN A 121 -13.83 -12.65 8.02
C ASN A 121 -14.92 -11.66 7.64
N ASP A 122 -16.15 -12.00 7.97
CA ASP A 122 -17.31 -11.13 7.81
C ASP A 122 -17.64 -10.46 9.15
N SER A 123 -17.84 -9.15 9.13
CA SER A 123 -18.23 -8.35 10.29
C SER A 123 -19.23 -7.28 9.89
N GLY A 124 -20.51 -7.54 10.13
CA GLY A 124 -21.60 -6.64 9.74
C GLY A 124 -21.65 -6.45 8.22
N ALA A 125 -21.47 -5.21 7.78
CA ALA A 125 -21.43 -4.84 6.36
C ALA A 125 -20.05 -4.99 5.71
N ASN A 126 -19.04 -5.45 6.45
CA ASN A 126 -17.67 -5.56 5.96
C ASN A 126 -17.28 -7.02 5.75
N SER A 127 -16.58 -7.29 4.65
CA SER A 127 -16.01 -8.59 4.34
C SER A 127 -14.53 -8.45 4.04
N ASN A 128 -13.71 -9.29 4.67
CA ASN A 128 -12.27 -9.32 4.42
C ASN A 128 -11.85 -10.72 4.01
N LEU A 129 -11.12 -10.83 2.91
CA LEU A 129 -10.60 -12.07 2.37
C LEU A 129 -9.07 -11.98 2.31
N TYR A 130 -8.38 -13.07 2.68
CA TYR A 130 -6.92 -13.13 2.69
C TYR A 130 -6.43 -14.38 1.97
N TRP A 131 -5.45 -14.21 1.09
CA TRP A 131 -4.71 -15.28 0.44
C TRP A 131 -3.26 -15.15 0.87
N GLU A 132 -2.79 -16.12 1.61
CA GLU A 132 -1.49 -16.07 2.27
C GLU A 132 -0.66 -17.28 1.84
N TYR A 133 0.56 -17.01 1.40
CA TYR A 133 1.50 -18.02 0.95
C TYR A 133 2.82 -17.87 1.71
N ASP A 134 3.49 -18.98 1.94
CA ASP A 134 4.84 -18.96 2.50
C ASP A 134 5.89 -18.59 1.42
N PRO A 135 7.16 -18.40 1.79
CA PRO A 135 8.20 -18.04 0.82
C PRO A 135 8.45 -19.09 -0.27
N SER A 136 8.04 -20.35 -0.07
CA SER A 136 8.11 -21.40 -1.10
C SER A 136 6.93 -21.39 -2.07
N GLY A 137 5.93 -20.53 -1.81
CA GLY A 137 4.69 -20.45 -2.57
C GLY A 137 3.61 -21.44 -2.11
N ALA A 138 3.83 -22.17 -1.01
CA ALA A 138 2.81 -23.03 -0.44
C ALA A 138 1.76 -22.21 0.29
N LYS A 139 0.48 -22.51 0.04
CA LYS A 139 -0.63 -21.81 0.65
C LYS A 139 -0.68 -22.05 2.16
N ILE A 140 -0.82 -20.99 2.93
CA ILE A 140 -1.03 -21.05 4.37
C ILE A 140 -2.53 -21.28 4.61
N THR A 141 -2.87 -22.41 5.22
CA THR A 141 -4.27 -22.82 5.42
C THR A 141 -4.79 -22.47 6.81
N LYS A 142 -6.09 -22.47 6.95
CA LYS A 142 -6.80 -22.24 8.22
C LYS A 142 -6.25 -23.15 9.33
N GLY A 143 -5.98 -22.56 10.50
CA GLY A 143 -5.38 -23.27 11.64
C GLY A 143 -3.84 -23.16 11.71
N SER A 144 -3.18 -22.67 10.68
CA SER A 144 -1.74 -22.38 10.75
C SER A 144 -1.46 -21.16 11.65
N PRO A 145 -0.49 -21.22 12.55
CA PRO A 145 -0.07 -20.04 13.34
C PRO A 145 0.49 -18.92 12.48
N ARG A 146 0.90 -19.20 11.24
CA ARG A 146 1.41 -18.20 10.29
C ARG A 146 0.32 -17.28 9.74
N LEU A 147 -0.97 -17.66 9.77
CA LEU A 147 -2.08 -16.83 9.30
C LEU A 147 -2.11 -15.44 9.94
N GLN A 148 -1.80 -15.34 11.24
CA GLN A 148 -1.79 -14.05 11.92
C GLN A 148 -0.53 -13.23 11.61
N ILE A 149 0.60 -13.93 11.35
CA ILE A 149 1.90 -13.29 11.06
C ILE A 149 1.91 -12.74 9.63
N CYS A 150 1.26 -13.43 8.68
CA CYS A 150 1.28 -13.09 7.26
C CYS A 150 0.09 -12.21 6.83
N ARG A 151 -0.83 -11.91 7.74
CA ARG A 151 -1.94 -11.01 7.45
C ARG A 151 -1.41 -9.62 7.12
N ILE A 152 -1.95 -9.04 6.05
CA ILE A 152 -1.67 -7.67 5.64
C ILE A 152 -2.88 -6.78 5.88
N ASP A 153 -2.63 -5.51 6.15
CA ASP A 153 -3.67 -4.50 6.14
C ASP A 153 -4.13 -4.23 4.71
N VAL A 154 -5.41 -3.91 4.56
CA VAL A 154 -6.02 -3.69 3.25
C VAL A 154 -6.25 -2.21 3.02
N GLY A 155 -5.79 -1.71 1.89
CA GLY A 155 -5.96 -0.31 1.50
C GLY A 155 -4.65 0.37 1.11
N SER A 156 -4.76 1.55 0.54
CA SER A 156 -3.61 2.32 0.05
C SER A 156 -2.75 2.92 1.16
N ASP A 157 -3.33 3.11 2.34
CA ASP A 157 -2.66 3.67 3.52
C ASP A 157 -2.28 2.58 4.54
N ALA A 158 -2.40 1.31 4.15
CA ALA A 158 -2.13 0.17 5.01
C ALA A 158 -0.68 0.16 5.49
N ALA A 159 -0.50 0.06 6.80
CA ALA A 159 0.79 -0.25 7.37
C ALA A 159 1.17 -1.69 6.98
N THR A 160 2.39 -1.87 6.51
CA THR A 160 2.84 -3.17 6.04
C THR A 160 3.62 -3.88 7.14
N SER A 161 3.05 -4.94 7.68
CA SER A 161 3.80 -5.90 8.50
C SER A 161 4.60 -6.82 7.58
N LEU A 162 5.91 -6.83 7.74
CA LEU A 162 6.80 -7.68 6.98
C LEU A 162 7.31 -8.83 7.85
N SER A 163 7.34 -10.02 7.25
CA SER A 163 7.93 -11.20 7.87
C SER A 163 8.64 -12.05 6.83
N THR A 164 9.85 -12.54 7.16
CA THR A 164 10.56 -13.50 6.32
C THR A 164 9.84 -14.84 6.22
N ALA A 165 8.89 -15.12 7.11
CA ALA A 165 8.04 -16.32 7.07
C ALA A 165 6.93 -16.24 6.03
N CYS A 166 6.70 -15.07 5.41
CA CYS A 166 5.60 -14.78 4.50
C CYS A 166 6.12 -14.55 3.08
N GLY A 167 5.57 -15.29 2.12
CA GLY A 167 5.76 -15.06 0.69
C GLY A 167 4.78 -14.00 0.17
N VAL A 168 4.12 -14.33 -0.94
CA VAL A 168 3.05 -13.47 -1.49
C VAL A 168 1.84 -13.53 -0.59
N THR A 169 1.31 -12.36 -0.25
CA THR A 169 0.04 -12.21 0.44
C THR A 169 -0.86 -11.25 -0.32
N VAL A 170 -2.16 -11.57 -0.35
CA VAL A 170 -3.20 -10.71 -0.91
C VAL A 170 -4.26 -10.52 0.17
N GLY A 171 -4.61 -9.29 0.45
CA GLY A 171 -5.74 -8.94 1.29
C GLY A 171 -6.77 -8.17 0.49
N ALA A 172 -8.04 -8.50 0.64
CA ALA A 172 -9.15 -7.76 0.05
C ALA A 172 -10.17 -7.40 1.12
N GLY A 173 -10.65 -6.16 1.11
CA GLY A 173 -11.70 -5.66 1.98
C GLY A 173 -12.84 -5.10 1.14
N ILE A 174 -14.06 -5.50 1.44
CA ILE A 174 -15.28 -5.01 0.82
C ILE A 174 -16.11 -4.34 1.90
N GLN A 175 -16.54 -3.11 1.67
CA GLN A 175 -17.42 -2.37 2.57
C GLN A 175 -18.80 -2.28 1.95
N GLY A 176 -19.81 -2.81 2.64
CA GLY A 176 -21.21 -2.67 2.26
C GLY A 176 -21.72 -1.25 2.49
N ALA A 177 -22.71 -0.86 1.70
CA ALA A 177 -23.39 0.43 1.86
C ALA A 177 -24.27 0.41 3.12
N SER A 178 -24.33 1.53 3.85
CA SER A 178 -25.06 1.61 5.12
C SER A 178 -26.57 1.39 4.96
N ASN A 179 -27.12 1.82 3.84
CA ASN A 179 -28.55 1.69 3.50
C ASN A 179 -28.91 0.32 2.90
N ASN A 180 -27.93 -0.40 2.34
CA ASN A 180 -28.09 -1.75 1.79
C ASN A 180 -26.76 -2.51 1.87
N PRO A 181 -26.52 -3.28 2.94
CA PRO A 181 -25.27 -4.02 3.15
C PRO A 181 -24.92 -5.05 2.05
N GLY A 182 -25.90 -5.47 1.24
CA GLY A 182 -25.67 -6.34 0.09
C GLY A 182 -25.02 -5.66 -1.12
N LEU A 183 -25.01 -4.32 -1.14
CA LEU A 183 -24.34 -3.52 -2.16
C LEU A 183 -22.99 -3.00 -1.62
N ALA A 184 -21.92 -3.11 -2.42
CA ALA A 184 -20.62 -2.62 -2.03
C ALA A 184 -20.52 -1.10 -2.20
N ARG A 185 -20.20 -0.37 -1.14
CA ARG A 185 -19.85 1.05 -1.19
C ARG A 185 -18.43 1.25 -1.73
N SER A 186 -17.52 0.40 -1.28
CA SER A 186 -16.13 0.44 -1.70
C SER A 186 -15.46 -0.92 -1.55
N PHE A 187 -14.35 -1.10 -2.24
CA PHE A 187 -13.46 -2.23 -1.99
C PHE A 187 -12.00 -1.80 -2.09
N ALA A 188 -11.13 -2.56 -1.44
CA ALA A 188 -9.70 -2.41 -1.56
C ALA A 188 -9.04 -3.77 -1.70
N VAL A 189 -7.93 -3.81 -2.43
CA VAL A 189 -7.06 -5.00 -2.54
C VAL A 189 -5.62 -4.56 -2.37
N THR A 190 -4.89 -5.25 -1.50
CA THR A 190 -3.45 -5.04 -1.30
C THR A 190 -2.72 -6.35 -1.56
N THR A 191 -1.58 -6.26 -2.25
CA THR A 191 -0.70 -7.41 -2.52
C THR A 191 0.72 -7.03 -2.14
N GLN A 192 1.42 -7.93 -1.45
CA GLN A 192 2.85 -7.79 -1.14
C GLN A 192 3.55 -9.15 -1.13
N ASN A 193 4.89 -9.13 -1.19
CA ASN A 193 5.73 -10.29 -0.92
C ASN A 193 6.65 -9.96 0.26
N GLY A 194 6.32 -10.50 1.44
CA GLY A 194 6.98 -10.15 2.69
C GLY A 194 8.48 -10.51 2.72
N ALA A 195 8.84 -11.72 2.33
CA ALA A 195 10.22 -12.17 2.32
C ALA A 195 11.07 -11.38 1.31
N GLN A 196 10.53 -11.15 0.10
CA GLN A 196 11.22 -10.35 -0.92
C GLN A 196 11.38 -8.90 -0.47
N ALA A 197 10.34 -8.31 0.12
CA ALA A 197 10.40 -6.93 0.61
C ALA A 197 11.52 -6.75 1.65
N ILE A 198 11.64 -7.66 2.62
CA ILE A 198 12.72 -7.62 3.62
C ILE A 198 14.10 -7.73 2.95
N ALA A 199 14.26 -8.64 1.98
CA ALA A 199 15.54 -8.81 1.28
C ALA A 199 15.92 -7.54 0.50
N VAL A 200 14.98 -6.92 -0.19
CA VAL A 200 15.21 -5.68 -0.95
C VAL A 200 15.49 -4.50 -0.03
N LEU A 201 14.75 -4.35 1.08
CA LEU A 201 15.00 -3.32 2.09
C LEU A 201 16.43 -3.41 2.62
N LYS A 202 16.82 -4.61 3.06
CA LYS A 202 18.16 -4.84 3.61
C LYS A 202 19.25 -4.56 2.57
N SER A 203 19.14 -5.09 1.37
CA SER A 203 20.15 -4.88 0.32
C SER A 203 20.26 -3.39 -0.08
N THR A 204 19.14 -2.66 -0.08
CA THR A 204 19.12 -1.22 -0.37
C THR A 204 19.82 -0.44 0.75
N GLU A 205 19.50 -0.73 2.02
CA GLU A 205 20.13 -0.07 3.17
C GLU A 205 21.64 -0.33 3.24
N ASP A 206 22.07 -1.57 3.00
CA ASP A 206 23.49 -1.94 2.95
C ASP A 206 24.23 -1.17 1.84
N ALA A 207 23.62 -1.03 0.65
CA ALA A 207 24.20 -0.28 -0.46
C ALA A 207 24.28 1.23 -0.17
N LEU A 208 23.24 1.81 0.43
CA LEU A 208 23.21 3.22 0.85
C LEU A 208 24.27 3.51 1.92
N LYS A 209 24.42 2.60 2.88
CA LYS A 209 25.48 2.70 3.90
C LYS A 209 26.86 2.68 3.29
N LEU A 210 27.13 1.71 2.41
CA LEU A 210 28.41 1.61 1.71
C LEU A 210 28.76 2.90 0.94
N ALA A 211 27.80 3.45 0.21
CA ALA A 211 27.97 4.71 -0.52
C ALA A 211 28.22 5.90 0.42
N ALA A 212 27.55 5.96 1.57
CA ALA A 212 27.78 7.00 2.57
C ALA A 212 29.17 6.90 3.20
N ASP A 213 29.63 5.69 3.53
CA ASP A 213 30.96 5.46 4.10
C ASP A 213 32.07 5.81 3.09
N ALA A 214 31.88 5.44 1.82
CA ALA A 214 32.81 5.83 0.74
C ALA A 214 32.90 7.36 0.56
N ARG A 215 31.76 8.07 0.63
CA ARG A 215 31.72 9.54 0.57
C ARG A 215 32.50 10.17 1.73
N LYS A 216 32.27 9.70 2.97
CA LYS A 216 32.99 10.19 4.15
C LYS A 216 34.49 9.95 4.06
N ALA A 217 34.91 8.77 3.59
CA ALA A 217 36.32 8.46 3.38
C ALA A 217 36.98 9.39 2.35
N LYS A 218 36.26 9.67 1.25
CA LYS A 218 36.71 10.64 0.25
C LYS A 218 36.84 12.05 0.83
N GLU A 219 35.85 12.55 1.55
CA GLU A 219 35.87 13.85 2.21
C GLU A 219 37.07 13.99 3.16
N LEU A 220 37.34 12.97 3.97
CA LEU A 220 38.50 12.94 4.88
C LEU A 220 39.82 12.99 4.10
N ASN A 221 39.94 12.19 3.03
CA ASN A 221 41.15 12.19 2.19
C ASN A 221 41.38 13.55 1.50
N ASP A 222 40.31 14.14 0.97
CA ASP A 222 40.41 15.45 0.30
C ASP A 222 40.74 16.56 1.31
N ALA A 223 40.14 16.52 2.51
CA ALA A 223 40.45 17.43 3.60
C ALA A 223 41.94 17.32 4.03
N SER A 224 42.45 16.08 4.17
CA SER A 224 43.84 15.83 4.57
C SER A 224 44.86 16.39 3.54
N LYS A 225 44.52 16.34 2.25
CA LYS A 225 45.38 16.88 1.18
C LYS A 225 45.35 18.40 1.11
N ASN A 226 44.24 19.02 1.48
CA ASN A 226 44.00 20.46 1.36
C ASN A 226 44.15 21.22 2.67
N ALA A 227 44.36 20.52 3.80
CA ALA A 227 44.50 21.14 5.11
C ALA A 227 45.79 21.96 5.17
N ARG A 228 45.65 23.26 5.43
CA ARG A 228 46.80 24.08 5.84
C ARG A 228 47.05 23.83 7.34
N ALA A 229 48.34 23.67 7.70
CA ALA A 229 48.68 23.58 9.12
C ALA A 229 48.13 24.78 9.88
N PRO A 230 47.44 24.59 11.02
CA PRO A 230 46.98 25.70 11.83
C PRO A 230 48.20 26.52 12.27
N LYS A 231 48.13 27.84 12.16
CA LYS A 231 49.11 28.72 12.80
C LYS A 231 48.78 28.71 14.28
N LEU A 232 49.64 28.08 15.06
CA LEU A 232 49.61 28.12 16.52
C LEU A 232 50.18 29.43 17.02
#